data_bca4c152086e795f6fb197e5b21f575d
#
_entry.id   bca4c152086e795f6fb197e5b21f575d
#
_cell.length_a   1.000
_cell.length_b   1.000
_cell.length_c   1.000
_cell.angle_alpha   90.00
_cell.angle_beta   90.00
_cell.angle_gamma   90.00
#
_symmetry.space_group_name_H-M   'P 1'
#
loop_
_entity.id
_entity.type
_entity.pdbx_description
1 polymer ?
#
loop_
_entity_poly.entity_id
_entity_poly.type
_entity_poly.pdbx_seq_one_letter_code
_entity_poly.pdbx_strand_id
1 'polypeptide(L)'
;TITVNGTNDKAVIAGTDSGAVTEESQLQTSGTLTVTDVDTGEAHFSNTDIAGTLGTLHLTDSGAWSYDLDNTNPTVQALGQGKTATDTITVQSADGTTHHVSITVNGTNDKAVIAGTDSGAVTEESQLQTSGTLTVTDVDTGEVHFSNTDVQGTLGTLHLKDNGAWTYDLDNTNPTVQALGKGATATDTITVHSADGTPHQVTITVNGTNDTAVIAGTDSGAVTEQSQLQTSGTLTVTDVDTGEAHFS
;
A
#
# COMPACT_ATOMS: atom_id res chain seq x y z
N THR A 1 -59.84 55.21 0.93
CA THR A 1 -58.53 54.65 0.65
C THR A 1 -58.62 53.21 1.05
N ILE A 2 -58.25 52.27 0.15
CA ILE A 2 -58.14 50.87 0.42
C ILE A 2 -56.61 50.55 0.43
N THR A 3 -56.11 49.95 1.49
CA THR A 3 -54.72 49.46 1.57
C THR A 3 -54.73 47.94 1.30
N VAL A 4 -53.96 47.53 0.33
CA VAL A 4 -53.74 46.13 0.07
C VAL A 4 -52.35 45.81 0.63
N ASN A 5 -52.28 44.83 1.53
CA ASN A 5 -51.03 44.33 2.08
C ASN A 5 -50.69 43.06 1.32
N GLY A 6 -49.44 42.98 0.82
CA GLY A 6 -48.88 41.77 0.26
C GLY A 6 -48.40 40.80 1.35
N THR A 7 -48.31 39.55 1.01
CA THR A 7 -47.64 38.51 1.80
C THR A 7 -46.54 37.91 0.94
N ASN A 8 -45.51 37.40 1.59
CA ASN A 8 -44.39 36.73 0.90
C ASN A 8 -44.86 35.45 0.22
N ASP A 9 -44.66 35.34 -1.07
CA ASP A 9 -44.69 34.06 -1.79
C ASP A 9 -43.29 33.38 -1.71
N LYS A 10 -43.24 32.07 -1.76
CA LYS A 10 -41.95 31.37 -1.69
C LYS A 10 -41.29 31.29 -3.04
N ALA A 11 -39.99 31.59 -3.08
CA ALA A 11 -39.17 31.39 -4.26
C ALA A 11 -39.15 29.94 -4.69
N VAL A 12 -39.10 29.71 -5.99
CA VAL A 12 -38.81 28.38 -6.58
C VAL A 12 -37.39 28.37 -7.07
N ILE A 13 -36.56 27.50 -6.44
CA ILE A 13 -35.16 27.32 -6.79
C ILE A 13 -35.00 26.02 -7.59
N ALA A 14 -34.26 26.06 -8.69
CA ALA A 14 -33.97 24.94 -9.58
C ALA A 14 -32.57 25.11 -10.19
N GLY A 15 -32.17 24.22 -11.11
CA GLY A 15 -30.89 24.29 -11.80
C GLY A 15 -29.95 23.18 -11.42
N THR A 16 -28.64 23.42 -11.55
CA THR A 16 -27.60 22.48 -11.19
C THR A 16 -27.26 22.60 -9.69
N ASP A 17 -27.73 21.67 -8.90
CA ASP A 17 -27.58 21.64 -7.44
C ASP A 17 -26.68 20.52 -6.95
N SER A 18 -25.86 19.94 -7.84
CA SER A 18 -24.91 18.91 -7.53
C SER A 18 -23.62 19.05 -8.33
N GLY A 19 -22.52 18.59 -7.74
CA GLY A 19 -21.20 18.57 -8.36
C GLY A 19 -20.35 17.46 -7.79
N ALA A 20 -19.18 17.26 -8.38
CA ALA A 20 -18.18 16.33 -7.87
C ALA A 20 -16.79 16.95 -7.94
N VAL A 21 -15.98 16.61 -6.95
CA VAL A 21 -14.56 16.94 -6.84
C VAL A 21 -13.80 15.67 -6.50
N THR A 22 -12.48 15.68 -6.72
CA THR A 22 -11.60 14.58 -6.38
C THR A 22 -10.39 15.16 -5.67
N GLU A 23 -10.07 14.65 -4.50
CA GLU A 23 -8.90 15.09 -3.75
C GLU A 23 -7.62 14.98 -4.60
N GLU A 24 -6.65 15.81 -4.32
CA GLU A 24 -5.36 15.93 -4.99
C GLU A 24 -5.40 16.27 -6.50
N SER A 25 -6.51 16.03 -7.20
CA SER A 25 -6.56 16.14 -8.68
C SER A 25 -7.59 17.13 -9.22
N GLN A 26 -8.81 17.14 -8.71
CA GLN A 26 -9.88 18.04 -9.13
C GLN A 26 -10.52 18.72 -7.92
N LEU A 27 -9.94 19.80 -7.47
CA LEU A 27 -10.33 20.49 -6.23
C LEU A 27 -11.51 21.45 -6.39
N GLN A 28 -12.01 21.64 -7.62
CA GLN A 28 -13.07 22.60 -7.91
C GLN A 28 -14.18 21.98 -8.76
N THR A 29 -15.41 22.44 -8.51
CA THR A 29 -16.56 22.17 -9.38
C THR A 29 -17.47 23.40 -9.38
N SER A 30 -18.41 23.51 -10.34
CA SER A 30 -19.27 24.65 -10.46
C SER A 30 -20.62 24.29 -11.11
N GLY A 31 -21.61 25.16 -10.93
CA GLY A 31 -22.91 25.01 -11.53
C GLY A 31 -23.68 26.34 -11.52
N THR A 32 -24.97 26.25 -11.84
CA THR A 32 -25.86 27.41 -11.84
C THR A 32 -27.22 27.01 -11.30
N LEU A 33 -27.66 27.68 -10.25
CA LEU A 33 -29.03 27.66 -9.77
C LEU A 33 -29.82 28.75 -10.47
N THR A 34 -31.11 28.54 -10.55
CA THR A 34 -32.11 29.56 -11.00
C THR A 34 -33.11 29.78 -9.89
N VAL A 35 -33.57 30.98 -9.75
CA VAL A 35 -34.63 31.35 -8.79
C VAL A 35 -35.69 32.13 -9.48
N THR A 36 -36.95 31.79 -9.21
CA THR A 36 -38.12 32.55 -9.67
C THR A 36 -38.96 32.86 -8.45
N ASP A 37 -39.45 34.10 -8.41
CA ASP A 37 -40.32 34.59 -7.37
C ASP A 37 -41.37 35.54 -7.99
N VAL A 38 -42.60 35.54 -7.46
CA VAL A 38 -43.68 36.46 -7.91
C VAL A 38 -43.58 37.82 -7.24
N ASP A 39 -42.84 37.87 -6.09
CA ASP A 39 -42.62 39.13 -5.40
C ASP A 39 -41.52 39.95 -6.07
N THR A 40 -41.80 41.22 -6.28
CA THR A 40 -40.87 42.09 -7.00
C THR A 40 -39.56 42.29 -6.23
N GLY A 41 -38.45 41.94 -6.90
CA GLY A 41 -37.11 42.11 -6.35
C GLY A 41 -36.60 40.96 -5.48
N GLU A 42 -37.29 39.81 -5.45
CA GLU A 42 -36.87 38.65 -4.63
C GLU A 42 -36.34 37.49 -5.46
N ALA A 43 -36.43 37.55 -6.78
CA ALA A 43 -35.89 36.49 -7.69
C ALA A 43 -34.34 36.55 -7.84
N HIS A 44 -33.59 36.50 -6.74
CA HIS A 44 -32.13 36.49 -6.73
C HIS A 44 -31.57 35.78 -5.48
N PHE A 45 -30.26 35.48 -5.48
CA PHE A 45 -29.53 34.98 -4.31
C PHE A 45 -28.73 36.13 -3.65
N SER A 46 -28.30 35.91 -2.42
CA SER A 46 -27.27 36.75 -1.81
C SER A 46 -25.90 36.31 -2.28
N ASN A 47 -25.07 37.24 -2.77
CA ASN A 47 -23.67 36.95 -3.10
C ASN A 47 -22.90 36.67 -1.81
N THR A 48 -22.46 35.44 -1.62
CA THR A 48 -21.86 35.01 -0.36
C THR A 48 -20.98 33.76 -0.52
N ASP A 49 -20.02 33.63 0.39
CA ASP A 49 -19.26 32.42 0.60
C ASP A 49 -19.89 31.62 1.74
N ILE A 50 -20.18 30.37 1.49
CA ILE A 50 -20.82 29.47 2.46
C ILE A 50 -19.87 28.35 2.76
N ALA A 51 -19.39 28.29 4.01
CA ALA A 51 -18.55 27.20 4.47
C ALA A 51 -19.38 25.91 4.56
N GLY A 52 -18.91 24.88 3.86
CA GLY A 52 -19.34 23.50 4.02
C GLY A 52 -18.54 22.78 5.11
N THR A 53 -18.67 21.48 5.19
CA THR A 53 -17.88 20.62 6.09
C THR A 53 -16.54 20.21 5.47
N LEU A 54 -16.47 20.15 4.14
CA LEU A 54 -15.30 19.68 3.40
C LEU A 54 -14.69 20.74 2.48
N GLY A 55 -15.33 21.93 2.36
CA GLY A 55 -14.86 23.00 1.51
C GLY A 55 -15.75 24.23 1.59
N THR A 56 -15.67 25.12 0.60
CA THR A 56 -16.43 26.38 0.56
C THR A 56 -17.16 26.53 -0.77
N LEU A 57 -18.44 26.89 -0.70
CA LEU A 57 -19.24 27.22 -1.85
C LEU A 57 -19.32 28.74 -1.98
N HIS A 58 -19.02 29.26 -3.16
CA HIS A 58 -19.13 30.68 -3.56
C HIS A 58 -20.35 30.85 -4.43
N LEU A 59 -21.34 31.59 -3.96
CA LEU A 59 -22.60 31.80 -4.66
C LEU A 59 -22.74 33.27 -5.07
N THR A 60 -23.06 33.52 -6.34
CA THR A 60 -23.34 34.84 -6.85
C THR A 60 -24.86 35.16 -6.76
N ASP A 61 -25.21 36.44 -6.86
CA ASP A 61 -26.62 36.92 -6.90
C ASP A 61 -27.40 36.34 -8.09
N SER A 62 -26.72 36.04 -9.18
CA SER A 62 -27.32 35.42 -10.38
C SER A 62 -27.52 33.91 -10.28
N GLY A 63 -27.06 33.28 -9.19
CA GLY A 63 -27.16 31.85 -8.95
C GLY A 63 -26.01 31.02 -9.51
N ALA A 64 -25.01 31.64 -10.16
CA ALA A 64 -23.79 30.92 -10.50
C ALA A 64 -23.02 30.55 -9.20
N TRP A 65 -22.58 29.35 -9.09
CA TRP A 65 -21.81 28.87 -7.93
C TRP A 65 -20.56 28.12 -8.34
N SER A 66 -19.54 28.22 -7.52
CA SER A 66 -18.35 27.33 -7.53
C SER A 66 -18.11 26.77 -6.14
N TYR A 67 -17.48 25.62 -6.09
CA TYR A 67 -17.09 24.98 -4.84
C TYR A 67 -15.61 24.67 -4.87
N ASP A 68 -14.93 25.04 -3.80
CA ASP A 68 -13.53 24.80 -3.56
C ASP A 68 -13.38 23.77 -2.42
N LEU A 69 -12.82 22.60 -2.73
CA LEU A 69 -12.52 21.56 -1.74
C LEU A 69 -11.35 22.00 -0.86
N ASP A 70 -11.49 21.84 0.46
CA ASP A 70 -10.35 21.93 1.38
C ASP A 70 -9.56 20.61 1.36
N ASN A 71 -8.55 20.56 0.49
CA ASN A 71 -7.69 19.36 0.38
C ASN A 71 -6.81 19.13 1.62
N THR A 72 -6.80 20.02 2.61
CA THR A 72 -6.09 19.79 3.89
C THR A 72 -7.00 19.24 4.99
N ASN A 73 -8.29 19.10 4.69
CA ASN A 73 -9.27 18.58 5.65
C ASN A 73 -8.98 17.09 5.94
N PRO A 74 -8.82 16.71 7.23
CA PRO A 74 -8.49 15.32 7.57
C PRO A 74 -9.54 14.28 7.13
N THR A 75 -10.81 14.69 6.99
CA THR A 75 -11.87 13.81 6.49
C THR A 75 -11.72 13.57 4.98
N VAL A 76 -11.25 14.56 4.25
CA VAL A 76 -10.95 14.44 2.81
C VAL A 76 -9.75 13.53 2.63
N GLN A 77 -8.64 13.81 3.31
CA GLN A 77 -7.40 13.03 3.24
C GLN A 77 -7.55 11.57 3.70
N ALA A 78 -8.58 11.26 4.47
CA ALA A 78 -8.85 9.89 4.92
C ALA A 78 -9.70 9.06 3.94
N LEU A 79 -9.98 9.60 2.75
CA LEU A 79 -10.79 8.94 1.71
C LEU A 79 -9.90 8.16 0.75
N GLY A 80 -9.66 6.92 0.99
CA GLY A 80 -8.94 6.04 0.07
C GLY A 80 -9.65 5.86 -1.28
N GLN A 81 -8.98 5.23 -2.21
CA GLN A 81 -9.48 5.04 -3.57
C GLN A 81 -10.87 4.40 -3.60
N GLY A 82 -11.80 5.05 -4.33
CA GLY A 82 -13.17 4.57 -4.49
C GLY A 82 -14.08 4.82 -3.28
N LYS A 83 -13.57 5.50 -2.24
CA LYS A 83 -14.39 6.03 -1.15
C LYS A 83 -14.91 7.41 -1.51
N THR A 84 -16.03 7.79 -0.93
CA THR A 84 -16.65 9.10 -1.18
C THR A 84 -17.19 9.69 0.10
N ALA A 85 -17.16 11.02 0.17
CA ALA A 85 -17.91 11.79 1.16
C ALA A 85 -18.85 12.76 0.43
N THR A 86 -19.85 13.28 1.12
CA THR A 86 -20.77 14.28 0.57
C THR A 86 -20.76 15.52 1.44
N ASP A 87 -20.51 16.67 0.82
CA ASP A 87 -20.73 17.97 1.46
C ASP A 87 -22.08 18.51 0.99
N THR A 88 -22.95 18.85 1.94
CA THR A 88 -24.30 19.40 1.65
C THR A 88 -24.38 20.82 2.18
N ILE A 89 -24.40 21.76 1.25
CA ILE A 89 -24.40 23.18 1.55
C ILE A 89 -25.81 23.75 1.36
N THR A 90 -26.30 24.49 2.35
CA THR A 90 -27.59 25.15 2.30
C THR A 90 -27.44 26.58 1.77
N VAL A 91 -28.05 26.87 0.65
CA VAL A 91 -28.14 28.21 0.04
C VAL A 91 -29.53 28.81 0.28
N GLN A 92 -29.65 30.11 0.15
CA GLN A 92 -30.92 30.84 0.33
C GLN A 92 -31.13 31.85 -0.77
N SER A 93 -32.40 32.00 -1.24
CA SER A 93 -32.87 33.11 -2.04
C SER A 93 -33.08 34.34 -1.18
N ALA A 94 -33.36 35.49 -1.82
CA ALA A 94 -33.57 36.76 -1.15
C ALA A 94 -34.76 36.74 -0.17
N ASP A 95 -35.82 35.98 -0.49
CA ASP A 95 -36.98 35.78 0.40
C ASP A 95 -36.70 34.83 1.58
N GLY A 96 -35.48 34.21 1.64
CA GLY A 96 -35.08 33.23 2.68
C GLY A 96 -35.46 31.78 2.38
N THR A 97 -35.97 31.48 1.19
CA THR A 97 -36.23 30.09 0.78
C THR A 97 -34.91 29.33 0.65
N THR A 98 -34.82 28.18 1.32
CA THR A 98 -33.60 27.37 1.36
C THR A 98 -33.59 26.30 0.28
N HIS A 99 -32.38 25.99 -0.22
CA HIS A 99 -32.11 24.91 -1.15
C HIS A 99 -30.75 24.24 -0.81
N HIS A 100 -30.56 22.98 -1.19
CA HIS A 100 -29.32 22.27 -0.93
C HIS A 100 -28.53 22.08 -2.20
N VAL A 101 -27.23 22.36 -2.12
CA VAL A 101 -26.25 21.96 -3.12
C VAL A 101 -25.42 20.80 -2.53
N SER A 102 -25.35 19.69 -3.26
CA SER A 102 -24.65 18.47 -2.83
C SER A 102 -23.38 18.26 -3.64
N ILE A 103 -22.24 18.24 -2.97
CA ILE A 103 -20.95 17.99 -3.59
C ILE A 103 -20.44 16.63 -3.18
N THR A 104 -20.20 15.75 -4.16
CA THR A 104 -19.54 14.46 -3.94
C THR A 104 -18.03 14.68 -3.97
N VAL A 105 -17.35 14.29 -2.90
CA VAL A 105 -15.89 14.25 -2.80
C VAL A 105 -15.45 12.83 -3.03
N ASN A 106 -14.64 12.61 -4.06
CA ASN A 106 -14.04 11.30 -4.36
C ASN A 106 -12.65 11.24 -3.76
N GLY A 107 -12.37 10.13 -3.08
CA GLY A 107 -11.05 9.82 -2.55
C GLY A 107 -10.10 9.26 -3.61
N THR A 108 -8.83 9.45 -3.38
CA THR A 108 -7.72 8.82 -4.10
C THR A 108 -6.86 8.02 -3.12
N ASN A 109 -5.99 7.17 -3.61
CA ASN A 109 -5.09 6.43 -2.74
C ASN A 109 -3.90 7.29 -2.36
N ASP A 110 -3.69 7.52 -1.08
CA ASP A 110 -2.42 7.95 -0.53
C ASP A 110 -1.49 6.74 -0.36
N LYS A 111 -0.19 6.94 -0.50
CA LYS A 111 0.75 5.82 -0.37
C LYS A 111 1.12 5.58 1.08
N ALA A 112 1.02 4.33 1.50
CA ALA A 112 1.52 3.88 2.78
C ALA A 112 3.01 4.18 2.97
N VAL A 113 3.40 4.53 4.17
CA VAL A 113 4.80 4.60 4.59
C VAL A 113 5.12 3.36 5.42
N ILE A 114 6.01 2.51 4.89
CA ILE A 114 6.43 1.26 5.53
C ILE A 114 7.83 1.44 6.11
N ALA A 115 8.03 0.98 7.34
CA ALA A 115 9.30 1.03 8.07
C ALA A 115 9.43 -0.20 8.98
N GLY A 116 10.47 -0.26 9.81
CA GLY A 116 10.68 -1.31 10.79
C GLY A 116 11.85 -2.23 10.46
N THR A 117 11.80 -3.49 10.89
CA THR A 117 12.84 -4.48 10.64
C THR A 117 12.55 -5.19 9.31
N ASP A 118 13.30 -4.83 8.28
CA ASP A 118 13.17 -5.33 6.91
C ASP A 118 14.35 -6.20 6.48
N SER A 119 15.14 -6.67 7.42
CA SER A 119 16.28 -7.55 7.16
C SER A 119 16.45 -8.60 8.25
N GLY A 120 17.02 -9.75 7.86
CA GLY A 120 17.31 -10.84 8.77
C GLY A 120 18.44 -11.71 8.25
N ALA A 121 18.87 -12.67 9.07
CA ALA A 121 19.86 -13.65 8.67
C ALA A 121 19.46 -15.05 9.15
N VAL A 122 19.77 -16.03 8.33
CA VAL A 122 19.65 -17.46 8.63
C VAL A 122 20.97 -18.16 8.32
N THR A 123 21.15 -19.35 8.84
CA THR A 123 22.32 -20.18 8.56
C THR A 123 21.84 -21.59 8.26
N GLU A 124 22.23 -22.13 7.11
CA GLU A 124 21.84 -23.49 6.75
C GLU A 124 22.22 -24.48 7.84
N GLU A 125 21.47 -25.59 7.94
CA GLU A 125 21.63 -26.67 8.90
C GLU A 125 21.51 -26.30 10.39
N SER A 126 21.62 -24.99 10.76
CA SER A 126 21.70 -24.59 12.18
C SER A 126 20.64 -23.57 12.61
N GLN A 127 20.40 -22.53 11.84
CA GLN A 127 19.42 -21.49 12.12
C GLN A 127 18.53 -21.26 10.90
N LEU A 128 17.50 -22.07 10.76
CA LEU A 128 16.65 -22.08 9.56
C LEU A 128 15.55 -21.01 9.57
N GLN A 129 15.39 -20.26 10.66
CA GLN A 129 14.37 -19.24 10.80
C GLN A 129 14.95 -17.91 11.28
N THR A 130 14.33 -16.82 10.82
CA THR A 130 14.52 -15.47 11.34
C THR A 130 13.18 -14.73 11.34
N SER A 131 13.09 -13.62 12.06
CA SER A 131 11.85 -12.86 12.18
C SER A 131 12.11 -11.38 12.39
N GLY A 132 11.08 -10.57 12.14
CA GLY A 132 11.11 -9.14 12.40
C GLY A 132 9.68 -8.57 12.46
N THR A 133 9.62 -7.25 12.46
CA THR A 133 8.33 -6.54 12.44
C THR A 133 8.46 -5.31 11.56
N LEU A 134 7.61 -5.20 10.56
CA LEU A 134 7.37 -3.99 9.79
C LEU A 134 6.28 -3.16 10.48
N THR A 135 6.31 -1.87 10.24
CA THR A 135 5.26 -0.93 10.62
C THR A 135 4.74 -0.25 9.37
N VAL A 136 3.47 0.09 9.36
CA VAL A 136 2.84 0.82 8.27
C VAL A 136 2.06 1.99 8.83
N THR A 137 2.14 3.13 8.18
CA THR A 137 1.29 4.30 8.42
C THR A 137 0.68 4.72 7.11
N ASP A 138 -0.59 5.08 7.17
CA ASP A 138 -1.38 5.53 6.04
C ASP A 138 -2.38 6.57 6.51
N VAL A 139 -2.71 7.53 5.66
CA VAL A 139 -3.75 8.53 5.97
C VAL A 139 -5.14 8.01 5.59
N ASP A 140 -5.21 7.07 4.65
CA ASP A 140 -6.46 6.46 4.22
C ASP A 140 -7.07 5.56 5.30
N THR A 141 -8.35 5.74 5.54
CA THR A 141 -9.06 5.00 6.57
C THR A 141 -9.13 3.52 6.24
N GLY A 142 -8.55 2.70 7.13
CA GLY A 142 -8.62 1.24 7.06
C GLY A 142 -7.46 0.61 6.29
N GLU A 143 -6.40 1.36 5.94
CA GLU A 143 -5.26 0.88 5.16
C GLU A 143 -3.98 0.69 5.99
N VAL A 144 -4.01 0.99 7.29
CA VAL A 144 -2.88 0.84 8.23
C VAL A 144 -2.69 -0.64 8.62
N HIS A 145 -2.47 -1.52 7.64
CA HIS A 145 -2.20 -2.94 7.87
C HIS A 145 -1.51 -3.59 6.64
N PHE A 146 -1.02 -4.81 6.81
CA PHE A 146 -0.50 -5.65 5.73
C PHE A 146 -1.52 -6.73 5.35
N SER A 147 -1.40 -7.28 4.15
CA SER A 147 -2.11 -8.50 3.80
C SER A 147 -1.46 -9.68 4.52
N ASN A 148 -2.24 -10.45 5.28
CA ASN A 148 -1.76 -11.69 5.90
C ASN A 148 -1.51 -12.71 4.77
N THR A 149 -0.24 -13.01 4.48
CA THR A 149 0.16 -13.81 3.32
C THR A 149 1.50 -14.51 3.52
N ASP A 150 1.64 -15.62 2.81
CA ASP A 150 2.91 -16.31 2.62
C ASP A 150 3.48 -15.87 1.26
N VAL A 151 4.70 -15.36 1.26
CA VAL A 151 5.39 -14.92 0.05
C VAL A 151 6.58 -15.84 -0.19
N GLN A 152 6.54 -16.57 -1.30
CA GLN A 152 7.63 -17.45 -1.70
C GLN A 152 8.81 -16.62 -2.20
N GLY A 153 9.96 -16.76 -1.53
CA GLY A 153 11.24 -16.26 -2.00
C GLY A 153 11.95 -17.26 -2.91
N THR A 154 13.20 -16.98 -3.24
CA THR A 154 14.05 -17.89 -4.02
C THR A 154 14.71 -18.97 -3.19
N LEU A 155 14.94 -18.72 -1.90
CA LEU A 155 15.64 -19.59 -0.98
C LEU A 155 14.77 -20.07 0.19
N GLY A 156 13.57 -19.54 0.34
CA GLY A 156 12.67 -19.88 1.42
C GLY A 156 11.33 -19.17 1.32
N THR A 157 10.58 -19.13 2.42
CA THR A 157 9.23 -18.52 2.46
C THR A 157 9.12 -17.50 3.59
N LEU A 158 8.61 -16.34 3.29
CA LEU A 158 8.28 -15.32 4.27
C LEU A 158 6.79 -15.35 4.59
N HIS A 159 6.45 -15.43 5.86
CA HIS A 159 5.10 -15.42 6.42
C HIS A 159 4.86 -14.05 7.05
N LEU A 160 4.03 -13.23 6.41
CA LEU A 160 3.69 -11.88 6.89
C LEU A 160 2.29 -11.88 7.51
N LYS A 161 2.16 -11.27 8.68
CA LYS A 161 0.88 -11.03 9.35
C LYS A 161 0.36 -9.63 9.08
N ASP A 162 -0.95 -9.44 9.27
CA ASP A 162 -1.62 -8.15 9.10
C ASP A 162 -1.04 -7.01 9.96
N ASN A 163 -0.51 -7.35 11.13
CA ASN A 163 0.13 -6.41 12.07
C ASN A 163 1.61 -6.12 11.76
N GLY A 164 2.13 -6.63 10.61
CA GLY A 164 3.51 -6.45 10.17
C GLY A 164 4.54 -7.40 10.80
N ALA A 165 4.16 -8.25 11.74
CA ALA A 165 5.06 -9.29 12.22
C ALA A 165 5.33 -10.31 11.10
N TRP A 166 6.59 -10.62 10.86
CA TRP A 166 6.99 -11.59 9.85
C TRP A 166 7.97 -12.62 10.40
N THR A 167 7.92 -13.81 9.81
CA THR A 167 8.90 -14.87 9.98
C THR A 167 9.36 -15.34 8.61
N TYR A 168 10.60 -15.77 8.51
CA TYR A 168 11.16 -16.37 7.30
C TYR A 168 11.68 -17.76 7.62
N ASP A 169 11.27 -18.71 6.79
CA ASP A 169 11.68 -20.12 6.86
C ASP A 169 12.57 -20.43 5.65
N LEU A 170 13.83 -20.77 5.91
CA LEU A 170 14.78 -21.20 4.88
C LEU A 170 14.40 -22.59 4.36
N ASP A 171 14.38 -22.76 3.03
CA ASP A 171 14.34 -24.09 2.42
C ASP A 171 15.73 -24.71 2.43
N ASN A 172 16.03 -25.44 3.50
CA ASN A 172 17.32 -26.12 3.66
C ASN A 172 17.54 -27.25 2.65
N THR A 173 16.55 -27.60 1.81
CA THR A 173 16.71 -28.58 0.72
C THR A 173 17.02 -27.93 -0.63
N ASN A 174 17.02 -26.60 -0.68
CA ASN A 174 17.30 -25.84 -1.89
C ASN A 174 18.78 -26.07 -2.32
N PRO A 175 19.04 -26.51 -3.57
CA PRO A 175 20.41 -26.77 -4.03
C PRO A 175 21.35 -25.57 -3.97
N THR A 176 20.80 -24.35 -4.10
CA THR A 176 21.60 -23.11 -3.99
C THR A 176 22.03 -22.86 -2.54
N VAL A 177 21.18 -23.21 -1.58
CA VAL A 177 21.49 -23.13 -0.15
C VAL A 177 22.57 -24.15 0.20
N GLN A 178 22.35 -25.41 -0.15
CA GLN A 178 23.27 -26.53 0.12
C GLN A 178 24.66 -26.38 -0.55
N ALA A 179 24.76 -25.54 -1.58
CA ALA A 179 26.05 -25.30 -2.25
C ALA A 179 26.86 -24.16 -1.62
N LEU A 180 26.43 -23.62 -0.48
CA LEU A 180 27.07 -22.50 0.23
C LEU A 180 28.06 -23.04 1.25
N GLY A 181 29.32 -23.20 0.88
CA GLY A 181 30.40 -23.56 1.83
C GLY A 181 30.60 -22.49 2.91
N LYS A 182 31.41 -22.84 3.90
CA LYS A 182 31.70 -22.00 5.06
C LYS A 182 32.15 -20.59 4.67
N GLY A 183 31.38 -19.57 5.10
CA GLY A 183 31.67 -18.17 4.87
C GLY A 183 31.12 -17.64 3.52
N ALA A 184 30.56 -18.51 2.69
CA ALA A 184 29.76 -18.08 1.54
C ALA A 184 28.39 -17.57 2.01
N THR A 185 27.78 -16.67 1.24
CA THR A 185 26.46 -16.11 1.53
C THR A 185 25.62 -16.00 0.27
N ALA A 186 24.33 -16.17 0.42
CA ALA A 186 23.33 -15.81 -0.58
C ALA A 186 22.31 -14.82 0.00
N THR A 187 21.57 -14.14 -0.86
CA THR A 187 20.55 -13.15 -0.45
C THR A 187 19.22 -13.54 -1.06
N ASP A 188 18.20 -13.61 -0.23
CA ASP A 188 16.80 -13.69 -0.67
C ASP A 188 16.13 -12.33 -0.47
N THR A 189 15.52 -11.79 -1.50
CA THR A 189 14.82 -10.49 -1.46
C THR A 189 13.35 -10.71 -1.78
N ILE A 190 12.51 -10.47 -0.79
CA ILE A 190 11.07 -10.76 -0.86
C ILE A 190 10.32 -9.43 -0.86
N THR A 191 9.43 -9.23 -1.83
CA THR A 191 8.56 -8.05 -1.89
C THR A 191 7.23 -8.34 -1.20
N VAL A 192 6.92 -7.55 -0.19
CA VAL A 192 5.65 -7.55 0.53
C VAL A 192 4.86 -6.29 0.21
N HIS A 193 3.58 -6.25 0.54
CA HIS A 193 2.71 -5.12 0.23
C HIS A 193 1.86 -4.75 1.45
N SER A 194 1.63 -3.45 1.65
CA SER A 194 0.59 -2.92 2.53
C SER A 194 -0.80 -3.13 1.94
N ALA A 195 -1.83 -2.76 2.68
CA ALA A 195 -3.22 -2.92 2.25
C ALA A 195 -3.56 -2.11 0.99
N ASP A 196 -2.99 -0.91 0.85
CA ASP A 196 -3.09 -0.05 -0.33
C ASP A 196 -2.30 -0.57 -1.55
N GLY A 197 -1.51 -1.65 -1.38
CA GLY A 197 -0.65 -2.22 -2.43
C GLY A 197 0.74 -1.58 -2.52
N THR A 198 1.14 -0.70 -1.61
CA THR A 198 2.49 -0.13 -1.58
C THR A 198 3.52 -1.23 -1.32
N PRO A 199 4.52 -1.43 -2.22
CA PRO A 199 5.51 -2.48 -2.09
C PRO A 199 6.62 -2.10 -1.10
N HIS A 200 7.16 -3.10 -0.40
CA HIS A 200 8.35 -3.01 0.43
C HIS A 200 9.20 -4.28 0.31
N GLN A 201 10.52 -4.17 0.45
CA GLN A 201 11.43 -5.30 0.35
C GLN A 201 11.92 -5.74 1.71
N VAL A 202 11.86 -7.04 1.97
CA VAL A 202 12.52 -7.71 3.09
C VAL A 202 13.69 -8.50 2.54
N THR A 203 14.89 -8.31 3.12
CA THR A 203 16.14 -8.91 2.66
C THR A 203 16.67 -9.89 3.69
N ILE A 204 16.85 -11.15 3.29
CA ILE A 204 17.36 -12.21 4.14
C ILE A 204 18.74 -12.65 3.66
N THR A 205 19.74 -12.60 4.54
CA THR A 205 21.06 -13.15 4.29
C THR A 205 21.08 -14.61 4.72
N VAL A 206 21.42 -15.48 3.79
CA VAL A 206 21.64 -16.91 4.05
C VAL A 206 23.14 -17.15 4.16
N ASN A 207 23.59 -17.64 5.31
CA ASN A 207 24.98 -18.00 5.56
C ASN A 207 25.20 -19.50 5.31
N GLY A 208 26.26 -19.84 4.59
CA GLY A 208 26.68 -21.22 4.36
C GLY A 208 27.46 -21.81 5.54
N THR A 209 27.37 -23.10 5.68
CA THR A 209 28.23 -23.94 6.55
C THR A 209 29.01 -24.91 5.69
N ASN A 210 30.00 -25.58 6.28
CA ASN A 210 30.74 -26.59 5.53
C ASN A 210 30.02 -27.93 5.61
N ASP A 211 29.69 -28.47 4.46
CA ASP A 211 29.30 -29.87 4.31
C ASP A 211 30.52 -30.81 4.31
N THR A 212 30.32 -32.07 4.66
CA THR A 212 31.41 -33.00 4.72
C THR A 212 31.58 -33.76 3.39
N ALA A 213 32.77 -33.62 2.79
CA ALA A 213 33.11 -34.34 1.57
C ALA A 213 32.95 -35.86 1.72
N VAL A 214 32.41 -36.47 0.68
CA VAL A 214 32.35 -37.95 0.59
C VAL A 214 33.48 -38.45 -0.30
N ILE A 215 34.39 -39.22 0.30
CA ILE A 215 35.49 -39.86 -0.40
C ILE A 215 35.15 -41.33 -0.66
N ALA A 216 35.30 -41.76 -1.90
CA ALA A 216 35.00 -43.10 -2.36
C ALA A 216 36.09 -43.61 -3.32
N GLY A 217 35.95 -44.82 -3.78
CA GLY A 217 36.85 -45.41 -4.76
C GLY A 217 37.70 -46.57 -4.22
N THR A 218 38.82 -46.82 -4.84
CA THR A 218 39.73 -47.91 -4.46
C THR A 218 40.72 -47.42 -3.42
N ASP A 219 40.47 -47.72 -2.16
CA ASP A 219 41.22 -47.29 -0.97
C ASP A 219 42.10 -48.41 -0.38
N SER A 220 42.11 -49.58 -1.00
CA SER A 220 42.90 -50.72 -0.58
C SER A 220 43.57 -51.41 -1.76
N GLY A 221 44.67 -52.01 -1.52
CA GLY A 221 45.43 -52.76 -2.53
C GLY A 221 46.32 -53.78 -1.90
N ALA A 222 46.78 -54.72 -2.72
CA ALA A 222 47.70 -55.77 -2.30
C ALA A 222 48.97 -55.75 -3.16
N VAL A 223 50.10 -56.01 -2.54
CA VAL A 223 51.39 -56.25 -3.19
C VAL A 223 51.90 -57.62 -2.77
N THR A 224 52.69 -58.23 -3.66
CA THR A 224 53.30 -59.55 -3.38
C THR A 224 54.81 -59.43 -3.58
N GLU A 225 55.53 -59.78 -2.59
CA GLU A 225 57.02 -59.75 -2.67
C GLU A 225 57.55 -60.55 -3.87
N GLN A 226 58.53 -59.99 -4.54
CA GLN A 226 59.23 -60.57 -5.71
C GLN A 226 58.36 -60.73 -6.97
N SER A 227 57.01 -60.50 -6.94
CA SER A 227 56.14 -60.71 -8.10
C SER A 227 55.26 -59.53 -8.45
N GLN A 228 54.59 -58.89 -7.49
CA GLN A 228 53.78 -57.72 -7.69
C GLN A 228 54.15 -56.64 -6.66
N LEU A 229 55.08 -55.74 -7.06
CA LEU A 229 55.67 -54.75 -6.15
C LEU A 229 54.90 -53.42 -6.12
N GLN A 230 53.89 -53.27 -6.97
CA GLN A 230 53.10 -52.06 -7.08
C GLN A 230 51.64 -52.41 -7.09
N THR A 231 50.85 -51.54 -6.50
CA THR A 231 49.40 -51.50 -6.61
C THR A 231 48.99 -50.11 -6.86
N SER A 232 47.79 -49.89 -7.48
CA SER A 232 47.23 -48.61 -7.76
C SER A 232 45.74 -48.63 -7.51
N GLY A 233 45.22 -47.50 -7.14
CA GLY A 233 43.79 -47.27 -6.97
C GLY A 233 43.44 -45.86 -7.40
N THR A 234 42.16 -45.55 -7.48
CA THR A 234 41.64 -44.21 -7.75
C THR A 234 40.62 -43.86 -6.69
N LEU A 235 40.83 -42.75 -6.04
CA LEU A 235 39.85 -42.16 -5.14
C LEU A 235 39.07 -41.08 -5.89
N THR A 236 37.82 -40.95 -5.52
CA THR A 236 36.92 -39.89 -5.93
C THR A 236 36.48 -39.12 -4.69
N VAL A 237 36.28 -37.82 -4.84
CA VAL A 237 35.70 -36.97 -3.82
C VAL A 237 34.50 -36.27 -4.41
N THR A 238 33.43 -36.24 -3.65
CA THR A 238 32.23 -35.44 -3.96
C THR A 238 31.90 -34.55 -2.76
N ASP A 239 31.55 -33.36 -3.04
CA ASP A 239 31.12 -32.35 -2.05
C ASP A 239 29.95 -31.57 -2.59
N VAL A 240 28.99 -31.20 -1.74
CA VAL A 240 27.87 -30.35 -2.16
C VAL A 240 28.28 -28.88 -2.16
N ASP A 241 29.29 -28.52 -1.37
CA ASP A 241 29.82 -27.16 -1.36
C ASP A 241 30.53 -26.83 -2.66
N THR A 242 30.22 -25.64 -3.17
CA THR A 242 30.78 -25.19 -4.44
C THR A 242 32.30 -25.05 -4.36
N GLY A 243 33.01 -25.84 -5.20
CA GLY A 243 34.46 -25.76 -5.35
C GLY A 243 35.25 -26.62 -4.37
N GLU A 244 34.64 -27.47 -3.54
CA GLU A 244 35.29 -28.28 -2.53
C GLU A 244 35.49 -29.74 -2.95
N ALA A 245 34.92 -30.24 -4.04
CA ALA A 245 35.04 -31.58 -4.56
C ALA A 245 36.43 -31.86 -5.19
N HIS A 246 37.54 -31.66 -4.46
CA HIS A 246 38.92 -31.92 -4.91
C HIS A 246 39.83 -32.37 -3.78
N PHE A 247 40.94 -33.05 -4.13
CA PHE A 247 42.01 -33.38 -3.21
C PHE A 247 43.04 -32.23 -3.20
N SER A 248 43.56 -31.89 -2.01
CA SER A 248 44.63 -30.91 -1.79
C SER A 248 46.05 -31.53 -1.83
#